data_a3dc592ce49eb84cf122155488ce1517
#
_entry.id   a3dc592ce49eb84cf122155488ce1517
#
_cell.length_a   1.000
_cell.length_b   1.000
_cell.length_c   1.000
_cell.angle_alpha   90.00
_cell.angle_beta   90.00
_cell.angle_gamma   90.00
#
_symmetry.space_group_name_H-M   'P 1'
#
loop_
_entity.id
_entity.type
_entity.pdbx_description
1 polymer ?
#
loop_
_entity_poly.entity_id
_entity_poly.type
_entity_poly.pdbx_seq_one_letter_code
_entity_poly.pdbx_strand_id
1 'polypeptide(L)'
;MAGAYQQSAQHLEAALAANPAHWLVRQAGILLPLSMAYARMGNRERTLLIAAQALPVISTVNAPLTNTYFLAYVKGDLVGHFPHDRKIDAFLREAHQQLPHLPALVDVS
;
A
#
# COMPACT_ATOMS: atom_id res chain seq x y z
N MET A 1 -18.56 0.59 -6.84
CA MET A 1 -19.26 -0.67 -6.57
C MET A 1 -18.29 -1.74 -6.10
N ALA A 2 -18.67 -2.46 -5.04
CA ALA A 2 -17.78 -3.45 -4.42
C ALA A 2 -17.33 -4.54 -5.39
N GLY A 3 -18.20 -4.97 -6.32
CA GLY A 3 -17.87 -6.01 -7.29
C GLY A 3 -16.72 -5.65 -8.22
N ALA A 4 -16.61 -4.37 -8.60
CA ALA A 4 -15.52 -3.93 -9.48
C ALA A 4 -14.18 -4.00 -8.76
N TYR A 5 -14.12 -3.61 -7.50
CA TYR A 5 -12.88 -3.68 -6.71
C TYR A 5 -12.51 -5.12 -6.39
N GLN A 6 -13.50 -5.99 -6.16
CA GLN A 6 -13.25 -7.40 -5.93
C GLN A 6 -12.63 -8.06 -7.15
N GLN A 7 -13.12 -7.76 -8.35
CA GLN A 7 -12.54 -8.26 -9.60
C GLN A 7 -11.12 -7.74 -9.79
N SER A 8 -10.89 -6.44 -9.52
CA SER A 8 -9.54 -5.86 -9.58
C SER A 8 -8.60 -6.58 -8.62
N ALA A 9 -9.04 -6.84 -7.40
CA ALA A 9 -8.23 -7.55 -6.43
C ALA A 9 -7.86 -8.96 -6.90
N GLN A 10 -8.82 -9.68 -7.47
CA GLN A 10 -8.57 -11.03 -8.00
C GLN A 10 -7.54 -11.01 -9.13
N HIS A 11 -7.64 -10.07 -10.07
CA HIS A 11 -6.67 -9.91 -11.14
C HIS A 11 -5.28 -9.58 -10.62
N LEU A 12 -5.21 -8.67 -9.66
CA LEU A 12 -3.94 -8.24 -9.08
C LEU A 12 -3.29 -9.37 -8.26
N GLU A 13 -4.07 -10.16 -7.54
CA GLU A 13 -3.55 -11.31 -6.81
C GLU A 13 -2.98 -12.37 -7.77
N ALA A 14 -3.66 -12.61 -8.90
CA ALA A 14 -3.16 -13.51 -9.92
C ALA A 14 -1.85 -12.97 -10.54
N ALA A 15 -1.78 -11.67 -10.80
CA ALA A 15 -0.58 -11.03 -11.32
C ALA A 15 0.56 -11.11 -10.32
N LEU A 16 0.27 -10.93 -9.03
CA LEU A 16 1.28 -11.03 -7.97
C LEU A 16 1.85 -12.45 -7.89
N ALA A 17 0.99 -13.46 -7.93
CA ALA A 17 1.40 -14.86 -7.90
C ALA A 17 2.27 -15.24 -9.10
N ALA A 18 2.02 -14.63 -10.26
CA ALA A 18 2.77 -14.88 -11.48
C ALA A 18 4.04 -14.04 -11.59
N ASN A 19 4.22 -13.02 -10.74
CA ASN A 19 5.34 -12.10 -10.83
C ASN A 19 6.61 -12.74 -10.30
N PRO A 20 7.73 -12.76 -11.07
CA PRO A 20 9.00 -13.24 -10.52
C PRO A 20 9.42 -12.40 -9.30
N ALA A 21 9.91 -13.08 -8.27
CA ALA A 21 10.23 -12.44 -6.99
C ALA A 21 11.28 -11.32 -7.11
N HIS A 22 12.16 -11.39 -8.12
CA HIS A 22 13.21 -10.39 -8.30
C HIS A 22 12.75 -9.16 -9.09
N TRP A 23 11.53 -9.15 -9.62
CA TRP A 23 10.98 -8.00 -10.35
C TRP A 23 10.30 -7.04 -9.37
N LEU A 24 11.10 -6.34 -8.57
CA LEU A 24 10.61 -5.56 -7.43
C LEU A 24 9.78 -4.36 -7.82
N VAL A 25 10.16 -3.64 -8.88
CA VAL A 25 9.39 -2.47 -9.35
C VAL A 25 7.98 -2.91 -9.75
N ARG A 26 7.87 -4.01 -10.49
CA ARG A 26 6.60 -4.56 -10.90
C ARG A 26 5.80 -5.05 -9.69
N GLN A 27 6.48 -5.65 -8.71
CA GLN A 27 5.83 -6.13 -7.49
C GLN A 27 5.19 -4.97 -6.72
N ALA A 28 5.90 -3.86 -6.56
CA ALA A 28 5.34 -2.65 -5.92
C ALA A 28 4.14 -2.13 -6.72
N GLY A 29 4.24 -2.14 -8.04
CA GLY A 29 3.15 -1.72 -8.92
C GLY A 29 1.93 -2.63 -8.90
N ILE A 30 2.03 -3.83 -8.34
CA ILE A 30 0.90 -4.75 -8.13
C ILE A 30 0.39 -4.62 -6.69
N LEU A 31 1.28 -4.59 -5.71
CA LEU A 31 0.91 -4.57 -4.30
C LEU A 31 0.13 -3.31 -3.91
N LEU A 32 0.56 -2.14 -4.38
CA LEU A 32 -0.12 -0.89 -4.02
C LEU A 32 -1.55 -0.83 -4.59
N PRO A 33 -1.79 -1.08 -5.89
CA PRO A 33 -3.17 -1.14 -6.39
C PRO A 33 -4.01 -2.23 -5.72
N LEU A 34 -3.41 -3.36 -5.36
CA LEU A 34 -4.13 -4.43 -4.66
C LEU A 34 -4.59 -3.95 -3.29
N SER A 35 -3.71 -3.30 -2.53
CA SER A 35 -4.07 -2.71 -1.25
C SER A 35 -5.15 -1.64 -1.40
N MET A 36 -5.06 -0.81 -2.45
CA MET A 36 -6.09 0.19 -2.75
C MET A 36 -7.45 -0.45 -2.99
N ALA A 37 -7.51 -1.55 -3.73
CA ALA A 37 -8.76 -2.25 -3.99
C ALA A 37 -9.40 -2.72 -2.69
N TYR A 38 -8.62 -3.31 -1.79
CA TYR A 38 -9.12 -3.73 -0.50
C TYR A 38 -9.57 -2.55 0.38
N ALA A 39 -8.83 -1.43 0.34
CA ALA A 39 -9.22 -0.23 1.08
C ALA A 39 -10.59 0.28 0.62
N ARG A 40 -10.82 0.29 -0.69
CA ARG A 40 -12.08 0.75 -1.27
C ARG A 40 -13.25 -0.21 -0.99
N MET A 41 -12.94 -1.48 -0.71
CA MET A 41 -13.95 -2.44 -0.23
C MET A 41 -14.19 -2.34 1.28
N GLY A 42 -13.44 -1.49 1.98
CA GLY A 42 -13.56 -1.36 3.43
C GLY A 42 -12.88 -2.49 4.21
N ASN A 43 -12.04 -3.29 3.56
CA ASN A 43 -11.36 -4.42 4.20
C ASN A 43 -10.01 -3.95 4.74
N ARG A 44 -10.03 -3.38 5.96
CA ARG A 44 -8.83 -2.84 6.59
C ARG A 44 -7.74 -3.89 6.80
N GLU A 45 -8.12 -5.09 7.23
CA GLU A 45 -7.14 -6.14 7.54
C GLU A 45 -6.34 -6.54 6.31
N ARG A 46 -7.02 -6.80 5.19
CA ARG A 46 -6.36 -7.12 3.93
C ARG A 46 -5.55 -5.95 3.40
N THR A 47 -6.10 -4.74 3.52
CA THR A 47 -5.41 -3.52 3.12
C THR A 47 -4.04 -3.43 3.80
N LEU A 48 -4.02 -3.59 5.13
CA LEU A 48 -2.78 -3.51 5.90
C LEU A 48 -1.85 -4.68 5.64
N LEU A 49 -2.39 -5.88 5.44
CA LEU A 49 -1.58 -7.06 5.14
C LEU A 49 -0.79 -6.84 3.85
N ILE A 50 -1.46 -6.38 2.80
CA ILE A 50 -0.81 -6.13 1.51
C ILE A 50 0.15 -4.93 1.59
N ALA A 51 -0.26 -3.86 2.29
CA ALA A 51 0.60 -2.69 2.46
C ALA A 51 1.89 -3.05 3.21
N ALA A 52 1.81 -3.91 4.22
CA ALA A 52 2.99 -4.38 4.95
C ALA A 52 3.94 -5.16 4.05
N GLN A 53 3.42 -5.93 3.11
CA GLN A 53 4.25 -6.64 2.13
C GLN A 53 4.95 -5.66 1.17
N ALA A 54 4.32 -4.51 0.89
CA ALA A 54 4.89 -3.52 -0.02
C ALA A 54 6.05 -2.73 0.60
N LEU A 55 6.08 -2.55 1.93
CA LEU A 55 7.09 -1.71 2.57
C LEU A 55 8.54 -2.11 2.25
N PRO A 56 8.95 -3.38 2.44
CA PRO A 56 10.34 -3.75 2.13
C PRO A 56 10.65 -3.64 0.64
N VAL A 57 9.65 -3.85 -0.23
CA VAL A 57 9.84 -3.70 -1.66
C VAL A 57 10.09 -2.24 -2.02
N ILE A 58 9.27 -1.33 -1.49
CA ILE A 58 9.42 0.11 -1.72
C ILE A 58 10.76 0.60 -1.18
N SER A 59 11.14 0.15 0.00
CA SER A 59 12.42 0.50 0.62
C SER A 59 13.61 0.06 -0.25
N THR A 60 13.54 -1.14 -0.80
CA THR A 60 14.60 -1.69 -1.64
C THR A 60 14.69 -0.99 -2.99
N VAL A 61 13.54 -0.76 -3.64
CA VAL A 61 13.48 -0.07 -4.93
C VAL A 61 13.93 1.38 -4.80
N ASN A 62 13.42 2.08 -3.79
CA ASN A 62 13.72 3.48 -3.48
C ASN A 62 13.73 4.38 -4.73
N ALA A 63 12.72 4.23 -5.58
CA ALA A 63 12.59 5.03 -6.80
C ALA A 63 11.64 6.21 -6.55
N PRO A 64 11.96 7.43 -7.07
CA PRO A 64 11.14 8.60 -6.82
C PRO A 64 9.67 8.42 -7.21
N LEU A 65 9.40 7.80 -8.34
CA LEU A 65 8.04 7.57 -8.81
C LEU A 65 7.29 6.63 -7.88
N THR A 66 7.92 5.54 -7.45
CA THR A 66 7.33 4.58 -6.51
C THR A 66 7.05 5.26 -5.17
N ASN A 67 7.99 6.06 -4.68
CA ASN A 67 7.83 6.79 -3.43
C ASN A 67 6.66 7.78 -3.50
N THR A 68 6.55 8.53 -4.60
CA THR A 68 5.45 9.47 -4.82
C THR A 68 4.10 8.73 -4.86
N TYR A 69 4.06 7.60 -5.53
CA TYR A 69 2.85 6.78 -5.62
C TYR A 69 2.44 6.26 -4.24
N PHE A 70 3.40 5.81 -3.45
CA PHE A 70 3.12 5.34 -2.09
C PHE A 70 2.57 6.46 -1.20
N LEU A 71 3.14 7.66 -1.28
CA LEU A 71 2.63 8.81 -0.50
C LEU A 71 1.20 9.15 -0.89
N ALA A 72 0.89 9.15 -2.17
CA ALA A 72 -0.49 9.41 -2.64
C ALA A 72 -1.44 8.32 -2.16
N TYR A 73 -1.02 7.06 -2.16
CA TYR A 73 -1.78 5.94 -1.65
C TYR A 73 -2.08 6.10 -0.16
N VAL A 74 -1.08 6.45 0.65
CA VAL A 74 -1.27 6.67 2.08
C VAL A 74 -2.32 7.74 2.32
N LYS A 75 -2.20 8.86 1.65
CA LYS A 75 -3.07 10.01 1.86
C LYS A 75 -4.49 9.75 1.38
N GLY A 76 -4.63 9.14 0.18
CA GLY A 76 -5.94 8.95 -0.44
C GLY A 76 -6.65 7.68 0.01
N ASP A 77 -5.92 6.59 0.15
CA ASP A 77 -6.55 5.29 0.38
C ASP A 77 -6.49 4.83 1.84
N LEU A 78 -5.37 5.01 2.52
CA LEU A 78 -5.30 4.61 3.93
C LEU A 78 -6.00 5.61 4.84
N VAL A 79 -5.53 6.84 4.86
CA VAL A 79 -6.10 7.88 5.73
C VAL A 79 -7.49 8.27 5.24
N GLY A 80 -7.69 8.33 3.93
CA GLY A 80 -8.98 8.70 3.34
C GLY A 80 -10.09 7.71 3.63
N HIS A 81 -9.82 6.40 3.61
CA HIS A 81 -10.83 5.38 3.86
C HIS A 81 -10.93 4.95 5.32
N PHE A 82 -9.87 5.13 6.10
CA PHE A 82 -9.83 4.72 7.51
C PHE A 82 -9.32 5.86 8.38
N PRO A 83 -10.06 6.99 8.46
CA PRO A 83 -9.63 8.14 9.25
C PRO A 83 -9.61 7.80 10.73
N HIS A 84 -8.60 8.29 11.44
CA HIS A 84 -8.43 8.12 12.88
C HIS A 84 -8.34 6.65 13.33
N ASP A 85 -7.92 5.77 12.44
CA ASP A 85 -7.78 4.35 12.75
C ASP A 85 -6.43 4.08 13.40
N ARG A 86 -6.42 3.43 14.58
CA ARG A 86 -5.20 3.18 15.33
C ARG A 86 -4.26 2.21 14.62
N LYS A 87 -4.81 1.23 13.92
CA LYS A 87 -4.01 0.25 13.17
C LYS A 87 -3.36 0.89 11.96
N ILE A 88 -4.04 1.81 11.32
CA ILE A 88 -3.46 2.61 10.23
C ILE A 88 -2.33 3.48 10.77
N ASP A 89 -2.55 4.15 11.90
CA ASP A 89 -1.51 5.00 12.51
C ASP A 89 -0.28 4.17 12.88
N ALA A 90 -0.47 2.99 13.46
CA ALA A 90 0.63 2.09 13.80
C ALA A 90 1.40 1.65 12.55
N PHE A 91 0.69 1.33 11.48
CA PHE A 91 1.30 1.00 10.19
C PHE A 91 2.13 2.17 9.65
N LEU A 92 1.61 3.39 9.73
CA LEU A 92 2.31 4.57 9.22
C LEU A 92 3.59 4.87 10.01
N ARG A 93 3.60 4.62 11.32
CA ARG A 93 4.82 4.75 12.12
C ARG A 93 5.87 3.73 11.70
N GLU A 94 5.45 2.48 11.48
CA GLU A 94 6.33 1.43 10.97
C GLU A 94 6.87 1.80 9.59
N ALA A 95 6.00 2.29 8.70
CA ALA A 95 6.40 2.72 7.38
C ALA A 95 7.44 3.84 7.43
N HIS A 96 7.27 4.80 8.35
CA HIS A 96 8.22 5.90 8.51
C HIS A 96 9.60 5.38 8.96
N GLN A 97 9.63 4.35 9.80
CA GLN A 97 10.89 3.72 10.23
C GLN A 97 11.59 3.02 9.07
N GLN A 98 10.84 2.35 8.20
CA GLN A 98 11.42 1.66 7.04
C GLN A 98 11.75 2.60 5.88
N LEU A 99 11.07 3.74 5.80
CA LEU A 99 11.21 4.72 4.72
C LEU A 99 11.56 6.09 5.29
N PRO A 100 12.71 6.23 6.00
CA PRO A 100 13.03 7.48 6.70
C PRO A 100 13.32 8.66 5.75
N HIS A 101 13.56 8.36 4.48
CA HIS A 101 13.81 9.38 3.45
C HIS A 101 12.53 10.04 2.94
N LEU A 102 11.37 9.51 3.30
CA LEU A 102 10.09 10.11 2.92
C LEU A 102 9.63 11.09 3.98
N PRO A 103 8.77 12.09 3.60
CA PRO A 103 8.15 12.97 4.59
C PRO A 103 7.37 12.19 5.63
N ALA A 104 7.11 12.81 6.78
CA ALA A 104 6.34 12.18 7.85
C ALA A 104 4.99 11.71 7.30
N LEU A 105 4.69 10.42 7.50
CA LEU A 105 3.47 9.79 7.00
C LEU A 105 2.32 9.96 7.99
N VAL A 106 2.63 10.14 9.27
CA VAL A 106 1.63 10.38 10.30
C VAL A 106 1.51 11.88 10.49
N ASP A 107 0.29 12.39 10.39
CA ASP A 107 0.01 13.78 10.66
C ASP A 107 0.06 13.98 12.17
N VAL A 108 0.99 14.83 12.61
CA VAL A 108 1.20 15.10 14.04
C VAL A 108 0.57 16.42 14.46
N SER A 109 -0.11 17.07 13.57
CA SER A 109 -0.78 18.34 13.89
C SER A 109 -2.05 18.15 14.72
#